data_e3dbd7085e1d026d4a7a0c8b77020515
#
_entry.id   e3dbd7085e1d026d4a7a0c8b77020515
#
_cell.length_a   1.000
_cell.length_b   1.000
_cell.length_c   1.000
_cell.angle_alpha   90.00
_cell.angle_beta   90.00
_cell.angle_gamma   90.00
#
_symmetry.space_group_name_H-M   'P 1'
#
loop_
_entity.id
_entity.type
_entity.pdbx_description
1 polymer ?
#
loop_
_entity_poly.entity_id
_entity_poly.type
_entity_poly.pdbx_seq_one_letter_code
_entity_poly.pdbx_strand_id
1 'polypeptide(L)'
;MAREIKFSLVYRDMWQSSGKYVPRVDQLEEVAPAIIDMGCFDRVETNGGAFEQVNLLFGENPNVAVRRWTAPFHKAGIQTHMLERGLNALRMNPVPADVRELMFKVKKAQGTDIARSFCGLNDHRNLRLSVEYAKKAGMVSQVALSITSSPVHTVEYYMGVVDKVVEYGCDEICLKDMAGIGRPAFLARLTAEIKKKYPHLVVQYHGHTGPGFSPASMLEVARAGADYLDVAVEPLSWGKVHPDVITIREMMKADGFVVKDLNMDAYMEVRRLTQKFMDDFLGYWINPSNHLMSSLLVGCGLPGGMMGSMMADLKGFQGAINASERAHGRPEISLDTLMVKLFDEVQHVWPRLGYPPLVTPFSQYVKNTSLMNLMNVLNGKPRWTTIDKDTWNMILGRMGQLPGSLAPEIVELAKSKGLEFYEGNPQDMYPDELPKFRQIMKEEGWDEGQDKEELFELAMHERQYRDYKSGVAKERFNKELEDLKAKAGAPINVVRPVVEMPKFNAEEYASRYPHSVPVQAPVKGQMLWQVDVDDVSTAPVAGTEVKAGMPVGYVQTYYGMEEVIPAVDGRVVAVTAAQGSKVIKGEIVAFVEGSADAVKGDNPEAGTE
;
A
#
# COMPACT_ATOMS: atom_id res chain seq x y z
N MET A 1 6.59 -20.76 -27.57
CA MET A 1 5.96 -21.15 -26.30
C MET A 1 5.44 -19.89 -25.65
N ALA A 2 4.27 -19.95 -25.02
CA ALA A 2 3.76 -18.80 -24.23
C ALA A 2 4.75 -18.51 -23.09
N ARG A 3 5.01 -17.22 -22.82
CA ARG A 3 5.96 -16.80 -21.79
C ARG A 3 5.30 -16.87 -20.42
N GLU A 4 6.05 -17.30 -19.40
CA GLU A 4 5.59 -17.33 -18.02
C GLU A 4 5.76 -15.96 -17.37
N ILE A 5 4.77 -15.54 -16.57
CA ILE A 5 4.84 -14.42 -15.61
C ILE A 5 4.69 -14.97 -14.22
N LYS A 6 5.58 -14.53 -13.33
CA LYS A 6 5.64 -14.94 -11.92
C LYS A 6 5.16 -13.83 -11.01
N PHE A 7 4.59 -14.20 -9.87
CA PHE A 7 4.08 -13.24 -8.90
C PHE A 7 4.89 -13.22 -7.61
N SER A 8 5.05 -12.01 -7.08
CA SER A 8 5.63 -11.75 -5.77
C SER A 8 4.59 -11.06 -4.89
N LEU A 9 4.28 -11.65 -3.73
CA LEU A 9 3.39 -11.03 -2.75
C LEU A 9 4.15 -9.99 -1.92
N VAL A 10 3.73 -8.75 -1.97
CA VAL A 10 4.33 -7.67 -1.16
C VAL A 10 3.67 -7.55 0.22
N TYR A 11 3.66 -8.66 0.98
CA TYR A 11 2.92 -8.74 2.24
C TYR A 11 3.35 -7.69 3.26
N ARG A 12 4.64 -7.43 3.41
CA ARG A 12 5.16 -6.36 4.27
C ARG A 12 4.70 -4.98 3.79
N ASP A 13 4.82 -4.69 2.47
CA ASP A 13 4.54 -3.37 1.93
C ASP A 13 3.05 -3.04 1.91
N MET A 14 2.17 -4.03 1.69
CA MET A 14 0.74 -3.79 1.72
C MET A 14 0.24 -3.30 3.09
N TRP A 15 0.82 -3.78 4.18
CA TRP A 15 0.52 -3.28 5.52
C TRP A 15 1.07 -1.88 5.74
N GLN A 16 2.34 -1.64 5.39
CA GLN A 16 2.98 -0.32 5.56
C GLN A 16 2.37 0.76 4.67
N SER A 17 1.84 0.40 3.50
CA SER A 17 1.14 1.34 2.62
C SER A 17 -0.28 1.63 3.08
N SER A 18 -0.88 0.74 3.85
CA SER A 18 -2.23 0.91 4.43
C SER A 18 -2.19 1.65 5.76
N GLY A 19 -1.21 1.37 6.63
CA GLY A 19 -1.16 1.87 8.00
C GLY A 19 0.23 2.03 8.60
N LYS A 20 0.26 2.21 9.93
CA LYS A 20 1.52 2.42 10.68
C LYS A 20 2.22 1.11 11.03
N TYR A 21 1.46 0.05 11.31
CA TYR A 21 1.97 -1.20 11.85
C TYR A 21 1.83 -2.36 10.86
N VAL A 22 2.58 -3.42 11.11
CA VAL A 22 2.51 -4.72 10.44
C VAL A 22 2.00 -5.77 11.44
N PRO A 23 1.55 -6.96 10.99
CA PRO A 23 1.12 -8.01 11.92
C PRO A 23 2.22 -8.44 12.90
N ARG A 24 1.81 -8.83 14.10
CA ARG A 24 2.70 -9.45 15.09
C ARG A 24 3.20 -10.80 14.58
N VAL A 25 4.25 -11.30 15.22
CA VAL A 25 4.86 -12.58 14.83
C VAL A 25 3.89 -13.76 14.86
N ASP A 26 2.99 -13.82 15.85
CA ASP A 26 1.96 -14.86 15.96
C ASP A 26 0.96 -14.80 14.80
N GLN A 27 0.57 -13.60 14.38
CA GLN A 27 -0.31 -13.37 13.22
C GLN A 27 0.38 -13.71 11.90
N LEU A 28 1.68 -13.40 11.77
CA LEU A 28 2.48 -13.75 10.60
C LEU A 28 2.61 -15.27 10.44
N GLU A 29 2.82 -15.99 11.56
CA GLU A 29 2.84 -17.47 11.55
C GLU A 29 1.48 -18.07 11.23
N GLU A 30 0.39 -17.45 11.69
CA GLU A 30 -0.98 -17.92 11.42
C GLU A 30 -1.32 -17.80 9.94
N VAL A 31 -0.87 -16.75 9.25
CA VAL A 31 -1.23 -16.52 7.84
C VAL A 31 -0.30 -17.23 6.85
N ALA A 32 0.94 -17.55 7.22
CA ALA A 32 1.93 -18.12 6.32
C ALA A 32 1.46 -19.40 5.59
N PRO A 33 0.84 -20.41 6.26
CA PRO A 33 0.34 -21.60 5.58
C PRO A 33 -0.68 -21.27 4.48
N ALA A 34 -1.62 -20.38 4.75
CA ALA A 34 -2.63 -20.00 3.78
C ALA A 34 -2.02 -19.28 2.57
N ILE A 35 -1.01 -18.41 2.76
CA ILE A 35 -0.29 -17.78 1.65
C ILE A 35 0.44 -18.83 0.79
N ILE A 36 1.06 -19.82 1.42
CA ILE A 36 1.73 -20.92 0.72
C ILE A 36 0.73 -21.76 -0.08
N ASP A 37 -0.41 -22.09 0.55
CA ASP A 37 -1.46 -22.91 -0.06
C ASP A 37 -2.19 -22.20 -1.22
N MET A 38 -2.07 -20.86 -1.35
CA MET A 38 -2.52 -20.16 -2.55
C MET A 38 -1.83 -20.67 -3.82
N GLY A 39 -0.59 -21.16 -3.73
CA GLY A 39 0.16 -21.83 -4.79
C GLY A 39 0.65 -20.94 -5.94
N CYS A 40 0.27 -19.68 -5.98
CA CYS A 40 0.54 -18.76 -7.08
C CYS A 40 1.80 -17.90 -6.93
N PHE A 41 2.41 -17.84 -5.75
CA PHE A 41 3.57 -16.99 -5.49
C PHE A 41 4.89 -17.74 -5.61
N ASP A 42 5.86 -17.10 -6.25
CA ASP A 42 7.27 -17.52 -6.29
C ASP A 42 8.11 -16.76 -5.24
N ARG A 43 7.62 -15.58 -4.81
CA ARG A 43 8.29 -14.67 -3.89
C ARG A 43 7.31 -14.06 -2.90
N VAL A 44 7.80 -13.77 -1.69
CA VAL A 44 7.08 -12.99 -0.66
C VAL A 44 8.01 -11.95 -0.06
N GLU A 45 7.55 -10.69 -0.02
CA GLU A 45 8.24 -9.63 0.71
C GLU A 45 7.95 -9.77 2.20
N THR A 46 8.96 -10.13 2.97
CA THR A 46 8.81 -10.50 4.37
C THR A 46 9.25 -9.43 5.35
N ASN A 47 10.27 -8.64 5.03
CA ASN A 47 10.90 -7.72 5.96
C ASN A 47 11.59 -6.54 5.27
N GLY A 48 12.35 -5.75 6.03
CA GLY A 48 12.94 -4.50 5.57
C GLY A 48 11.94 -3.34 5.57
N GLY A 49 12.29 -2.25 4.90
CA GLY A 49 11.50 -1.04 4.97
C GLY A 49 11.48 -0.46 6.39
N ALA A 50 10.36 -0.54 7.09
CA ALA A 50 10.25 -0.19 8.50
C ALA A 50 9.81 -1.39 9.37
N PHE A 51 9.86 -2.61 8.85
CA PHE A 51 9.37 -3.80 9.54
C PHE A 51 10.03 -3.97 10.91
N GLU A 52 11.36 -3.99 10.96
CA GLU A 52 12.14 -4.17 12.19
C GLU A 52 11.86 -3.04 13.19
N GLN A 53 11.87 -1.80 12.72
CA GLN A 53 11.56 -0.63 13.54
C GLN A 53 10.15 -0.73 14.15
N VAL A 54 9.17 -1.18 13.37
CA VAL A 54 7.79 -1.31 13.81
C VAL A 54 7.63 -2.43 14.85
N ASN A 55 8.31 -3.57 14.68
CA ASN A 55 8.32 -4.64 15.69
C ASN A 55 8.84 -4.11 17.05
N LEU A 56 9.94 -3.36 17.05
CA LEU A 56 10.46 -2.73 18.27
C LEU A 56 9.43 -1.79 18.91
N LEU A 57 8.66 -1.05 18.11
CA LEU A 57 7.65 -0.10 18.62
C LEU A 57 6.52 -0.78 19.38
N PHE A 58 6.09 -2.00 19.00
CA PHE A 58 5.10 -2.72 19.81
C PHE A 58 5.70 -3.74 20.80
N GLY A 59 7.02 -3.64 21.02
CA GLY A 59 7.71 -4.44 22.04
C GLY A 59 7.93 -5.89 21.64
N GLU A 60 8.12 -6.18 20.35
CA GLU A 60 8.53 -7.49 19.83
C GLU A 60 9.97 -7.47 19.33
N ASN A 61 10.65 -8.62 19.43
CA ASN A 61 11.99 -8.77 18.87
C ASN A 61 11.89 -9.02 17.35
N PRO A 62 12.36 -8.09 16.51
CA PRO A 62 12.29 -8.25 15.05
C PRO A 62 13.08 -9.44 14.53
N ASN A 63 14.15 -9.84 15.22
CA ASN A 63 14.98 -10.96 14.82
C ASN A 63 14.20 -12.28 14.91
N VAL A 64 13.45 -12.46 16.00
CA VAL A 64 12.54 -13.60 16.19
C VAL A 64 11.43 -13.55 15.12
N ALA A 65 10.85 -12.39 14.89
CA ALA A 65 9.78 -12.22 13.92
C ALA A 65 10.23 -12.60 12.50
N VAL A 66 11.37 -12.08 12.04
CA VAL A 66 11.89 -12.39 10.69
C VAL A 66 12.18 -13.88 10.54
N ARG A 67 12.88 -14.51 11.49
CA ARG A 67 13.20 -15.94 11.42
C ARG A 67 11.97 -16.82 11.35
N ARG A 68 10.98 -16.56 12.18
CA ARG A 68 9.73 -17.34 12.24
C ARG A 68 8.86 -17.10 11.01
N TRP A 69 8.86 -15.89 10.48
CA TRP A 69 8.10 -15.53 9.30
C TRP A 69 8.69 -16.07 7.98
N THR A 70 10.02 -16.10 7.83
CA THR A 70 10.67 -16.60 6.60
C THR A 70 10.72 -18.13 6.49
N ALA A 71 10.83 -18.83 7.62
CA ALA A 71 11.05 -20.28 7.65
C ALA A 71 9.99 -21.12 6.90
N PRO A 72 8.66 -20.86 7.01
CA PRO A 72 7.66 -21.62 6.26
C PRO A 72 7.80 -21.48 4.74
N PHE A 73 8.13 -20.28 4.24
CA PHE A 73 8.30 -20.02 2.81
C PHE A 73 9.50 -20.78 2.23
N HIS A 74 10.62 -20.84 2.97
CA HIS A 74 11.77 -21.64 2.56
C HIS A 74 11.43 -23.14 2.42
N LYS A 75 10.67 -23.69 3.36
CA LYS A 75 10.21 -25.10 3.28
C LYS A 75 9.35 -25.35 2.05
N ALA A 76 8.60 -24.35 1.63
CA ALA A 76 7.74 -24.40 0.45
C ALA A 76 8.48 -24.06 -0.87
N GLY A 77 9.77 -23.71 -0.82
CA GLY A 77 10.55 -23.31 -1.99
C GLY A 77 10.18 -21.92 -2.54
N ILE A 78 9.56 -21.07 -1.73
CA ILE A 78 9.21 -19.70 -2.06
C ILE A 78 10.32 -18.77 -1.56
N GLN A 79 10.87 -17.94 -2.46
CA GLN A 79 11.91 -16.98 -2.09
C GLN A 79 11.34 -15.83 -1.26
N THR A 80 12.12 -15.42 -0.26
CA THR A 80 11.79 -14.26 0.57
C THR A 80 12.62 -13.06 0.17
N HIS A 81 12.07 -11.85 0.28
CA HIS A 81 12.84 -10.64 0.02
C HIS A 81 12.58 -9.52 1.02
N MET A 82 13.59 -8.66 1.15
CA MET A 82 13.54 -7.45 1.97
C MET A 82 13.72 -6.20 1.12
N LEU A 83 13.24 -5.06 1.62
CA LEU A 83 13.53 -3.74 1.06
C LEU A 83 14.56 -3.01 1.92
N GLU A 84 15.62 -2.45 1.30
CA GLU A 84 16.57 -1.55 1.98
C GLU A 84 16.84 -0.29 1.12
N ARG A 85 17.29 0.80 1.76
CA ARG A 85 17.37 2.14 1.16
C ARG A 85 18.82 2.56 0.83
N GLY A 86 19.64 1.67 0.28
CA GLY A 86 21.01 1.98 -0.10
C GLY A 86 21.81 2.59 1.05
N LEU A 87 22.33 3.80 0.88
CA LEU A 87 23.10 4.52 1.91
C LEU A 87 22.39 4.57 3.28
N ASN A 88 21.06 4.58 3.28
CA ASN A 88 20.26 4.70 4.51
C ASN A 88 19.86 3.34 5.11
N ALA A 89 20.15 2.22 4.44
CA ALA A 89 19.77 0.87 4.87
C ALA A 89 18.30 0.80 5.34
N LEU A 90 18.02 0.54 6.62
CA LEU A 90 16.66 0.51 7.17
C LEU A 90 16.26 1.79 7.91
N ARG A 91 17.13 2.81 7.94
CA ARG A 91 16.85 4.12 8.55
C ARG A 91 16.35 5.16 7.55
N MET A 92 16.00 6.33 8.07
CA MET A 92 15.72 7.54 7.27
C MET A 92 17.00 8.34 6.97
N ASN A 93 18.04 8.15 7.74
CA ASN A 93 19.34 8.83 7.64
C ASN A 93 20.44 7.84 7.21
N PRO A 94 21.56 8.32 6.64
CA PRO A 94 22.68 7.48 6.25
C PRO A 94 23.21 6.58 7.38
N VAL A 95 23.72 5.42 6.99
CA VAL A 95 24.20 4.36 7.88
C VAL A 95 25.67 4.06 7.57
N PRO A 96 26.56 3.90 8.58
CA PRO A 96 27.93 3.47 8.40
C PRO A 96 28.07 2.16 7.61
N ALA A 97 29.17 2.03 6.88
CA ALA A 97 29.40 0.89 5.99
C ALA A 97 29.46 -0.45 6.74
N ASP A 98 30.08 -0.49 7.92
CA ASP A 98 30.18 -1.69 8.76
C ASP A 98 28.81 -2.17 9.26
N VAL A 99 27.92 -1.26 9.64
CA VAL A 99 26.54 -1.56 10.05
C VAL A 99 25.72 -2.08 8.87
N ARG A 100 25.90 -1.50 7.67
CA ARG A 100 25.26 -1.99 6.43
C ARG A 100 25.74 -3.41 6.09
N GLU A 101 27.04 -3.68 6.16
CA GLU A 101 27.57 -5.03 5.91
C GLU A 101 27.00 -6.06 6.89
N LEU A 102 26.91 -5.70 8.18
CA LEU A 102 26.32 -6.57 9.20
C LEU A 102 24.82 -6.85 8.90
N MET A 103 24.08 -5.85 8.45
CA MET A 103 22.66 -6.01 8.05
C MET A 103 22.48 -7.16 7.06
N PHE A 104 23.22 -7.17 5.94
CA PHE A 104 23.06 -8.23 4.93
C PHE A 104 23.38 -9.61 5.47
N LYS A 105 24.43 -9.73 6.32
CA LYS A 105 24.79 -11.00 6.96
C LYS A 105 23.69 -11.50 7.89
N VAL A 106 23.16 -10.64 8.73
CA VAL A 106 22.07 -10.95 9.67
C VAL A 106 20.82 -11.34 8.90
N LYS A 107 20.41 -10.55 7.90
CA LYS A 107 19.17 -10.83 7.14
C LYS A 107 19.26 -12.13 6.35
N LYS A 108 20.44 -12.47 5.78
CA LYS A 108 20.64 -13.78 5.16
C LYS A 108 20.54 -14.92 6.17
N ALA A 109 21.16 -14.79 7.34
CA ALA A 109 21.08 -15.79 8.40
C ALA A 109 19.65 -15.96 8.95
N GLN A 110 18.83 -14.91 8.87
CA GLN A 110 17.42 -14.93 9.25
C GLN A 110 16.49 -15.47 8.15
N GLY A 111 17.04 -15.86 6.98
CA GLY A 111 16.27 -16.50 5.91
C GLY A 111 15.77 -15.53 4.84
N THR A 112 16.40 -14.38 4.65
CA THR A 112 16.10 -13.49 3.53
C THR A 112 16.96 -13.85 2.32
N ASP A 113 16.33 -14.15 1.16
CA ASP A 113 17.03 -14.60 -0.04
C ASP A 113 17.44 -13.46 -0.95
N ILE A 114 16.59 -12.45 -1.09
CA ILE A 114 16.76 -11.35 -2.04
C ILE A 114 16.83 -10.03 -1.27
N ALA A 115 17.88 -9.26 -1.52
CA ALA A 115 18.00 -7.89 -1.06
C ALA A 115 17.58 -6.94 -2.17
N ARG A 116 16.39 -6.31 -2.03
CA ARG A 116 15.91 -5.26 -2.91
C ARG A 116 16.42 -3.92 -2.39
N SER A 117 17.44 -3.39 -3.04
CA SER A 117 18.13 -2.16 -2.66
C SER A 117 17.74 -1.01 -3.56
N PHE A 118 17.30 0.13 -3.01
CA PHE A 118 17.02 1.33 -3.78
C PHE A 118 17.77 2.55 -3.24
N CYS A 119 18.14 3.47 -4.11
CA CYS A 119 18.53 4.83 -3.74
C CYS A 119 17.41 5.79 -4.11
N GLY A 120 16.94 6.58 -3.15
CA GLY A 120 15.88 7.54 -3.43
C GLY A 120 16.27 8.62 -4.43
N LEU A 121 17.56 8.88 -4.66
CA LEU A 121 18.07 9.79 -5.70
C LEU A 121 18.47 9.06 -7.00
N ASN A 122 18.37 7.74 -7.06
CA ASN A 122 18.95 6.91 -8.12
C ASN A 122 20.47 7.09 -8.29
N ASP A 123 21.16 7.58 -7.26
CA ASP A 123 22.62 7.65 -7.29
C ASP A 123 23.22 6.26 -7.13
N HIS A 124 23.79 5.73 -8.20
CA HIS A 124 24.36 4.38 -8.23
C HIS A 124 25.50 4.19 -7.20
N ARG A 125 26.22 5.27 -6.79
CA ARG A 125 27.30 5.18 -5.79
C ARG A 125 26.76 4.70 -4.44
N ASN A 126 25.55 5.14 -4.06
CA ASN A 126 24.87 4.71 -2.84
C ASN A 126 24.46 3.23 -2.86
N LEU A 127 24.34 2.64 -4.06
CA LEU A 127 23.92 1.24 -4.27
C LEU A 127 25.11 0.28 -4.37
N ARG A 128 26.32 0.78 -4.62
CA ARG A 128 27.50 -0.06 -4.81
C ARG A 128 27.72 -1.03 -3.64
N LEU A 129 27.79 -0.52 -2.41
CA LEU A 129 27.98 -1.36 -1.23
C LEU A 129 26.80 -2.28 -0.96
N SER A 130 25.57 -1.88 -1.32
CA SER A 130 24.41 -2.76 -1.20
C SER A 130 24.56 -4.00 -2.10
N VAL A 131 25.00 -3.81 -3.35
CA VAL A 131 25.26 -4.92 -4.28
C VAL A 131 26.39 -5.81 -3.75
N GLU A 132 27.54 -5.20 -3.39
CA GLU A 132 28.71 -5.92 -2.90
C GLU A 132 28.39 -6.74 -1.62
N TYR A 133 27.71 -6.15 -0.66
CA TYR A 133 27.40 -6.80 0.63
C TYR A 133 26.30 -7.86 0.50
N ALA A 134 25.28 -7.64 -0.34
CA ALA A 134 24.29 -8.67 -0.63
C ALA A 134 24.92 -9.92 -1.22
N LYS A 135 25.79 -9.76 -2.23
CA LYS A 135 26.52 -10.87 -2.85
C LYS A 135 27.48 -11.55 -1.88
N LYS A 136 28.22 -10.78 -1.06
CA LYS A 136 29.11 -11.29 -0.03
C LYS A 136 28.36 -12.12 1.02
N ALA A 137 27.12 -11.74 1.34
CA ALA A 137 26.26 -12.48 2.24
C ALA A 137 25.59 -13.71 1.60
N GLY A 138 25.73 -13.91 0.28
CA GLY A 138 25.07 -15.00 -0.46
C GLY A 138 23.58 -14.73 -0.73
N MET A 139 23.20 -13.47 -0.83
CA MET A 139 21.86 -13.04 -1.25
C MET A 139 21.84 -12.72 -2.75
N VAL A 140 20.67 -12.83 -3.35
CA VAL A 140 20.41 -12.23 -4.67
C VAL A 140 20.36 -10.72 -4.51
N SER A 141 21.17 -10.01 -5.30
CA SER A 141 21.21 -8.55 -5.32
C SER A 141 20.21 -8.02 -6.35
N GLN A 142 19.10 -7.47 -5.89
CA GLN A 142 18.10 -6.83 -6.75
C GLN A 142 18.18 -5.32 -6.54
N VAL A 143 18.54 -4.58 -7.60
CA VAL A 143 18.56 -3.11 -7.55
C VAL A 143 17.23 -2.56 -8.03
N ALA A 144 16.61 -1.70 -7.23
CA ALA A 144 15.35 -1.05 -7.54
C ALA A 144 15.58 0.40 -8.02
N LEU A 145 15.13 0.68 -9.24
CA LEU A 145 15.11 2.02 -9.81
C LEU A 145 13.90 2.79 -9.28
N SER A 146 14.12 3.94 -8.63
CA SER A 146 13.05 4.81 -8.15
C SER A 146 12.40 5.53 -9.34
N ILE A 147 11.25 5.02 -9.78
CA ILE A 147 10.56 5.54 -10.97
C ILE A 147 9.85 6.85 -10.64
N THR A 148 10.08 7.85 -11.48
CA THR A 148 9.33 9.10 -11.47
C THR A 148 9.21 9.66 -12.91
N SER A 149 8.42 10.73 -13.09
CA SER A 149 8.19 11.35 -14.38
C SER A 149 8.64 12.82 -14.34
N SER A 150 9.72 13.14 -15.00
CA SER A 150 10.24 14.51 -15.15
C SER A 150 11.05 14.63 -16.45
N PRO A 151 11.45 15.84 -16.85
CA PRO A 151 12.33 16.02 -18.03
C PRO A 151 13.69 15.32 -17.89
N VAL A 152 14.14 15.03 -16.66
CA VAL A 152 15.44 14.39 -16.39
C VAL A 152 15.34 12.87 -16.46
N HIS A 153 14.24 12.31 -15.97
CA HIS A 153 14.06 10.87 -15.80
C HIS A 153 13.64 10.19 -17.12
N THR A 154 14.56 10.15 -18.08
CA THR A 154 14.39 9.51 -19.39
C THR A 154 14.78 8.03 -19.34
N VAL A 155 14.53 7.29 -20.43
CA VAL A 155 14.99 5.89 -20.56
C VAL A 155 16.52 5.84 -20.49
N GLU A 156 17.21 6.78 -21.16
CA GLU A 156 18.66 6.88 -21.17
C GLU A 156 19.24 7.13 -19.76
N TYR A 157 18.58 8.01 -18.98
CA TYR A 157 18.94 8.25 -17.58
C TYR A 157 18.90 6.95 -16.76
N TYR A 158 17.78 6.22 -16.83
CA TYR A 158 17.65 4.97 -16.09
C TYR A 158 18.60 3.89 -16.59
N MET A 159 18.83 3.80 -17.90
CA MET A 159 19.82 2.88 -18.48
C MET A 159 21.23 3.19 -18.00
N GLY A 160 21.58 4.47 -17.81
CA GLY A 160 22.86 4.85 -17.19
C GLY A 160 23.02 4.34 -15.77
N VAL A 161 21.96 4.34 -14.97
CA VAL A 161 21.96 3.74 -13.62
C VAL A 161 22.08 2.21 -13.71
N VAL A 162 21.30 1.57 -14.60
CA VAL A 162 21.37 0.11 -14.83
C VAL A 162 22.77 -0.32 -15.21
N ASP A 163 23.42 0.38 -16.13
CA ASP A 163 24.79 0.06 -16.56
C ASP A 163 25.75 0.02 -15.37
N LYS A 164 25.66 1.01 -14.49
CA LYS A 164 26.55 1.10 -13.32
C LYS A 164 26.28 0.00 -12.29
N VAL A 165 25.02 -0.31 -12.01
CA VAL A 165 24.73 -1.36 -11.01
C VAL A 165 25.02 -2.76 -11.55
N VAL A 166 24.93 -2.97 -12.88
CA VAL A 166 25.39 -4.19 -13.54
C VAL A 166 26.92 -4.31 -13.46
N GLU A 167 27.68 -3.23 -13.67
CA GLU A 167 29.14 -3.21 -13.44
C GLU A 167 29.49 -3.63 -12.00
N TYR A 168 28.66 -3.29 -11.00
CA TYR A 168 28.86 -3.74 -9.61
C TYR A 168 28.47 -5.20 -9.37
N GLY A 169 27.80 -5.85 -10.33
CA GLY A 169 27.43 -7.25 -10.31
C GLY A 169 26.05 -7.53 -9.74
N CYS A 170 25.08 -6.60 -9.86
CA CYS A 170 23.70 -6.89 -9.47
C CYS A 170 23.12 -8.04 -10.32
N ASP A 171 22.24 -8.84 -9.71
CA ASP A 171 21.63 -10.01 -10.35
C ASP A 171 20.28 -9.68 -11.02
N GLU A 172 19.57 -8.68 -10.48
CA GLU A 172 18.21 -8.35 -10.89
C GLU A 172 17.93 -6.84 -10.85
N ILE A 173 17.01 -6.38 -11.68
CA ILE A 173 16.49 -5.02 -11.68
C ILE A 173 15.00 -5.01 -11.28
N CYS A 174 14.63 -4.13 -10.36
CA CYS A 174 13.24 -3.83 -10.03
C CYS A 174 12.86 -2.43 -10.52
N LEU A 175 11.82 -2.31 -11.30
CA LEU A 175 11.21 -1.02 -11.64
C LEU A 175 10.26 -0.64 -10.50
N LYS A 176 10.71 0.26 -9.60
CA LYS A 176 9.99 0.61 -8.37
C LYS A 176 9.20 1.90 -8.54
N ASP A 177 7.91 1.75 -8.85
CA ASP A 177 6.94 2.84 -9.01
C ASP A 177 6.11 3.04 -7.73
N MET A 178 6.70 3.68 -6.74
CA MET A 178 6.08 3.89 -5.42
C MET A 178 4.86 4.79 -5.44
N ALA A 179 4.76 5.70 -6.41
CA ALA A 179 3.63 6.62 -6.53
C ALA A 179 2.57 6.11 -7.51
N GLY A 180 2.86 5.05 -8.27
CA GLY A 180 1.99 4.53 -9.31
C GLY A 180 1.84 5.47 -10.51
N ILE A 181 2.84 6.31 -10.76
CA ILE A 181 2.82 7.36 -11.82
C ILE A 181 3.61 6.97 -13.06
N GLY A 182 4.28 5.84 -13.05
CA GLY A 182 5.01 5.32 -14.21
C GLY A 182 4.04 5.10 -15.38
N ARG A 183 4.27 5.85 -16.48
CA ARG A 183 3.43 5.72 -17.68
C ARG A 183 3.67 4.35 -18.31
N PRO A 184 2.62 3.60 -18.67
CA PRO A 184 2.75 2.24 -19.19
C PRO A 184 3.73 2.15 -20.38
N ALA A 185 3.60 3.01 -21.36
CA ALA A 185 4.48 3.04 -22.53
C ALA A 185 5.95 3.39 -22.21
N PHE A 186 6.19 4.21 -21.19
CA PHE A 186 7.55 4.53 -20.74
C PHE A 186 8.19 3.32 -20.05
N LEU A 187 7.47 2.68 -19.13
CA LEU A 187 7.93 1.50 -18.42
C LEU A 187 8.18 0.32 -19.37
N ALA A 188 7.31 0.13 -20.37
CA ALA A 188 7.51 -0.87 -21.42
C ALA A 188 8.83 -0.64 -22.18
N ARG A 189 9.08 0.62 -22.63
CA ARG A 189 10.33 0.94 -23.33
C ARG A 189 11.55 0.71 -22.45
N LEU A 190 11.52 1.15 -21.19
CA LEU A 190 12.62 0.93 -20.26
C LEU A 190 12.86 -0.58 -20.03
N THR A 191 11.81 -1.36 -19.82
CA THR A 191 11.90 -2.81 -19.70
C THR A 191 12.52 -3.45 -20.94
N ALA A 192 12.05 -3.07 -22.13
CA ALA A 192 12.57 -3.60 -23.41
C ALA A 192 14.06 -3.25 -23.60
N GLU A 193 14.49 -2.03 -23.30
CA GLU A 193 15.91 -1.66 -23.42
C GLU A 193 16.80 -2.40 -22.39
N ILE A 194 16.32 -2.62 -21.16
CA ILE A 194 17.04 -3.46 -20.17
C ILE A 194 17.18 -4.89 -20.71
N LYS A 195 16.10 -5.52 -21.15
CA LYS A 195 16.12 -6.91 -21.65
C LYS A 195 16.91 -7.05 -22.94
N LYS A 196 16.91 -6.05 -23.79
CA LYS A 196 17.71 -6.03 -25.02
C LYS A 196 19.22 -5.97 -24.73
N LYS A 197 19.63 -5.10 -23.78
CA LYS A 197 21.05 -4.91 -23.43
C LYS A 197 21.56 -6.02 -22.50
N TYR A 198 20.71 -6.47 -21.58
CA TYR A 198 21.03 -7.46 -20.54
C TYR A 198 19.97 -8.57 -20.48
N PRO A 199 19.90 -9.45 -21.49
CA PRO A 199 18.83 -10.44 -21.61
C PRO A 199 18.77 -11.46 -20.45
N HIS A 200 19.88 -11.61 -19.73
CA HIS A 200 19.98 -12.53 -18.58
C HIS A 200 19.46 -11.91 -17.27
N LEU A 201 19.32 -10.60 -17.18
CA LEU A 201 18.80 -9.96 -15.97
C LEU A 201 17.33 -10.28 -15.77
N VAL A 202 16.98 -10.67 -14.56
CA VAL A 202 15.59 -10.71 -14.12
C VAL A 202 15.08 -9.28 -13.94
N VAL A 203 13.90 -9.00 -14.50
CA VAL A 203 13.22 -7.72 -14.35
C VAL A 203 11.93 -7.92 -13.58
N GLN A 204 11.79 -7.24 -12.46
CA GLN A 204 10.59 -7.24 -11.62
C GLN A 204 9.94 -5.86 -11.62
N TYR A 205 8.61 -5.80 -11.69
CA TYR A 205 7.88 -4.54 -11.58
C TYR A 205 7.14 -4.46 -10.25
N HIS A 206 7.39 -3.36 -9.54
CA HIS A 206 6.76 -3.00 -8.27
C HIS A 206 6.01 -1.68 -8.47
N GLY A 207 4.70 -1.74 -8.62
CA GLY A 207 3.89 -0.56 -8.93
C GLY A 207 2.67 -0.44 -8.03
N HIS A 208 2.63 0.66 -7.25
CA HIS A 208 1.44 1.01 -6.47
C HIS A 208 0.29 1.46 -7.38
N THR A 209 -0.95 1.22 -6.97
CA THR A 209 -2.12 1.62 -7.78
C THR A 209 -2.26 3.14 -7.88
N GLY A 210 -2.11 3.87 -6.78
CA GLY A 210 -2.06 5.32 -6.76
C GLY A 210 -3.12 6.02 -7.62
N PRO A 211 -2.73 6.59 -8.78
CA PRO A 211 -3.65 7.22 -9.73
C PRO A 211 -4.35 6.25 -10.69
N GLY A 212 -4.04 4.94 -10.66
CA GLY A 212 -4.71 3.93 -11.46
C GLY A 212 -3.92 3.38 -12.65
N PHE A 213 -2.67 3.77 -12.89
CA PHE A 213 -1.87 3.27 -14.03
C PHE A 213 -1.35 1.85 -13.85
N SER A 214 -1.19 1.38 -12.62
CA SER A 214 -0.44 0.16 -12.30
C SER A 214 -0.91 -1.09 -13.04
N PRO A 215 -2.21 -1.43 -13.18
CA PRO A 215 -2.62 -2.59 -13.96
C PRO A 215 -2.18 -2.53 -15.43
N ALA A 216 -2.36 -1.35 -16.07
CA ALA A 216 -1.90 -1.16 -17.44
C ALA A 216 -0.37 -1.22 -17.55
N SER A 217 0.35 -0.65 -16.57
CA SER A 217 1.81 -0.74 -16.51
C SER A 217 2.30 -2.17 -16.34
N MET A 218 1.63 -2.97 -15.50
CA MET A 218 1.94 -4.41 -15.33
C MET A 218 1.80 -5.18 -16.65
N LEU A 219 0.74 -4.93 -17.40
CA LEU A 219 0.53 -5.56 -18.69
C LEU A 219 1.63 -5.16 -19.69
N GLU A 220 1.94 -3.89 -19.79
CA GLU A 220 2.92 -3.38 -20.73
C GLU A 220 4.36 -3.79 -20.40
N VAL A 221 4.77 -3.80 -19.12
CA VAL A 221 6.09 -4.33 -18.73
C VAL A 221 6.17 -5.84 -18.93
N ALA A 222 5.06 -6.57 -18.68
CA ALA A 222 4.98 -7.99 -18.97
C ALA A 222 5.22 -8.25 -20.46
N ARG A 223 4.52 -7.56 -21.35
CA ARG A 223 4.72 -7.65 -22.81
C ARG A 223 6.16 -7.31 -23.23
N ALA A 224 6.77 -6.33 -22.58
CA ALA A 224 8.13 -5.86 -22.84
C ALA A 224 9.24 -6.81 -22.30
N GLY A 225 8.90 -7.81 -21.49
CA GLY A 225 9.89 -8.80 -21.05
C GLY A 225 10.11 -8.89 -19.53
N ALA A 226 9.34 -8.21 -18.69
CA ALA A 226 9.44 -8.39 -17.23
C ALA A 226 9.12 -9.82 -16.83
N ASP A 227 9.79 -10.31 -15.79
CA ASP A 227 9.71 -11.70 -15.33
C ASP A 227 8.78 -11.85 -14.11
N TYR A 228 8.75 -10.85 -13.23
CA TYR A 228 7.96 -10.84 -12.00
C TYR A 228 7.10 -9.59 -11.87
N LEU A 229 5.91 -9.75 -11.29
CA LEU A 229 5.02 -8.66 -10.91
C LEU A 229 4.72 -8.71 -9.42
N ASP A 230 4.86 -7.57 -8.75
CA ASP A 230 4.50 -7.40 -7.34
C ASP A 230 3.00 -7.15 -7.23
N VAL A 231 2.32 -7.94 -6.40
CA VAL A 231 0.87 -7.90 -6.20
C VAL A 231 0.53 -7.98 -4.70
N ALA A 232 -0.69 -7.59 -4.37
CA ALA A 232 -1.25 -7.68 -3.02
C ALA A 232 -2.46 -8.61 -2.98
N VAL A 233 -3.09 -8.72 -1.81
CA VAL A 233 -4.33 -9.47 -1.57
C VAL A 233 -5.33 -8.63 -0.78
N GLU A 234 -6.62 -8.85 -1.02
CA GLU A 234 -7.67 -8.21 -0.23
C GLU A 234 -7.59 -8.60 1.28
N PRO A 235 -8.04 -7.70 2.17
CA PRO A 235 -8.67 -6.40 1.94
C PRO A 235 -7.69 -5.23 1.77
N LEU A 236 -6.38 -5.48 1.70
CA LEU A 236 -5.33 -4.45 1.64
C LEU A 236 -4.81 -4.17 0.21
N SER A 237 -5.37 -4.81 -0.83
CA SER A 237 -5.06 -4.48 -2.22
C SER A 237 -5.73 -3.17 -2.66
N TRP A 238 -5.27 -2.62 -3.80
CA TRP A 238 -5.78 -1.40 -4.42
C TRP A 238 -5.47 -0.09 -3.68
N GLY A 239 -6.20 0.96 -3.96
CA GLY A 239 -5.98 2.27 -3.37
C GLY A 239 -4.55 2.78 -3.54
N LYS A 240 -3.83 2.93 -2.44
CA LYS A 240 -2.40 3.32 -2.42
C LYS A 240 -1.45 2.11 -2.29
N VAL A 241 -1.99 0.90 -2.29
CA VAL A 241 -1.25 -0.34 -2.24
C VAL A 241 -1.04 -0.87 -3.67
N HIS A 242 -0.82 -2.16 -3.84
CA HIS A 242 -0.65 -2.81 -5.14
C HIS A 242 -1.98 -3.38 -5.65
N PRO A 243 -2.07 -3.66 -6.96
CA PRO A 243 -3.21 -4.40 -7.50
C PRO A 243 -3.35 -5.78 -6.89
N ASP A 244 -4.58 -6.29 -6.87
CA ASP A 244 -4.86 -7.63 -6.38
C ASP A 244 -4.38 -8.72 -7.35
N VAL A 245 -3.86 -9.81 -6.77
CA VAL A 245 -3.32 -10.94 -7.54
C VAL A 245 -4.35 -11.58 -8.46
N ILE A 246 -5.63 -11.67 -8.05
CA ILE A 246 -6.71 -12.26 -8.87
C ILE A 246 -6.84 -11.50 -10.17
N THR A 247 -6.97 -10.17 -10.08
CA THR A 247 -7.16 -9.31 -11.24
C THR A 247 -5.97 -9.38 -12.18
N ILE A 248 -4.75 -9.25 -11.64
CA ILE A 248 -3.55 -9.25 -12.49
C ILE A 248 -3.32 -10.62 -13.11
N ARG A 249 -3.58 -11.70 -12.39
CA ARG A 249 -3.50 -13.05 -12.91
C ARG A 249 -4.44 -13.26 -14.11
N GLU A 250 -5.70 -12.84 -13.99
CA GLU A 250 -6.66 -12.98 -15.08
C GLU A 250 -6.33 -12.08 -16.28
N MET A 251 -5.79 -10.87 -16.05
CA MET A 251 -5.26 -10.01 -17.11
C MET A 251 -4.12 -10.70 -17.88
N MET A 252 -3.15 -11.30 -17.17
CA MET A 252 -2.02 -11.99 -17.80
C MET A 252 -2.49 -13.20 -18.60
N LYS A 253 -3.43 -13.99 -18.07
CA LYS A 253 -4.02 -15.12 -18.81
C LYS A 253 -4.73 -14.67 -20.09
N ALA A 254 -5.54 -13.62 -19.99
CA ALA A 254 -6.27 -13.08 -21.14
C ALA A 254 -5.34 -12.57 -22.24
N ASP A 255 -4.14 -12.11 -21.88
CA ASP A 255 -3.08 -11.69 -22.83
C ASP A 255 -2.19 -12.85 -23.31
N GLY A 256 -2.47 -14.09 -22.90
CA GLY A 256 -1.79 -15.30 -23.37
C GLY A 256 -0.53 -15.68 -22.61
N PHE A 257 -0.26 -15.09 -21.45
CA PHE A 257 0.82 -15.52 -20.57
C PHE A 257 0.47 -16.78 -19.78
N VAL A 258 1.48 -17.58 -19.48
CA VAL A 258 1.37 -18.68 -18.52
C VAL A 258 1.56 -18.13 -17.12
N VAL A 259 0.64 -18.42 -16.21
CA VAL A 259 0.71 -18.05 -14.78
C VAL A 259 0.30 -19.26 -13.95
N LYS A 260 0.86 -19.37 -12.74
CA LYS A 260 0.50 -20.43 -11.79
C LYS A 260 -0.98 -20.37 -11.40
N ASP A 261 -1.55 -21.53 -11.08
CA ASP A 261 -2.91 -21.60 -10.56
C ASP A 261 -2.99 -20.99 -9.17
N LEU A 262 -4.18 -20.45 -8.87
CA LEU A 262 -4.50 -19.83 -7.59
C LEU A 262 -5.56 -20.68 -6.88
N ASN A 263 -5.24 -21.16 -5.68
CA ASN A 263 -6.21 -21.79 -4.81
C ASN A 263 -7.09 -20.72 -4.15
N MET A 264 -8.35 -20.64 -4.58
CA MET A 264 -9.30 -19.62 -4.10
C MET A 264 -9.71 -19.82 -2.64
N ASP A 265 -9.78 -21.05 -2.14
CA ASP A 265 -10.10 -21.29 -0.72
C ASP A 265 -8.99 -20.75 0.18
N ALA A 266 -7.74 -20.96 -0.21
CA ALA A 266 -6.58 -20.41 0.48
C ALA A 266 -6.53 -18.87 0.39
N TYR A 267 -6.87 -18.28 -0.77
CA TYR A 267 -7.00 -16.83 -0.92
C TYR A 267 -8.05 -16.26 0.05
N MET A 268 -9.23 -16.88 0.14
CA MET A 268 -10.28 -16.45 1.06
C MET A 268 -9.85 -16.60 2.52
N GLU A 269 -9.02 -17.57 2.84
CA GLU A 269 -8.46 -17.73 4.18
C GLU A 269 -7.44 -16.62 4.48
N VAL A 270 -6.53 -16.28 3.55
CA VAL A 270 -5.60 -15.12 3.71
C VAL A 270 -6.40 -13.83 3.91
N ARG A 271 -7.45 -13.62 3.11
CA ARG A 271 -8.33 -12.46 3.23
C ARG A 271 -9.01 -12.39 4.60
N ARG A 272 -9.55 -13.52 5.07
CA ARG A 272 -10.20 -13.63 6.39
C ARG A 272 -9.23 -13.35 7.53
N LEU A 273 -8.02 -13.92 7.48
CA LEU A 273 -6.99 -13.70 8.50
C LEU A 273 -6.49 -12.25 8.49
N THR A 274 -6.29 -11.67 7.30
CA THR A 274 -5.90 -10.26 7.17
C THR A 274 -6.97 -9.35 7.80
N GLN A 275 -8.26 -9.62 7.55
CA GLN A 275 -9.35 -8.89 8.20
C GLN A 275 -9.36 -9.10 9.73
N LYS A 276 -9.17 -10.33 10.20
CA LYS A 276 -9.05 -10.63 11.64
C LYS A 276 -7.93 -9.80 12.30
N PHE A 277 -6.79 -9.64 11.63
CA PHE A 277 -5.67 -8.84 12.17
C PHE A 277 -6.00 -7.35 12.21
N MET A 278 -6.76 -6.86 11.23
CA MET A 278 -7.28 -5.49 11.28
C MET A 278 -8.26 -5.30 12.43
N ASP A 279 -9.17 -6.23 12.64
CA ASP A 279 -10.18 -6.19 13.72
C ASP A 279 -9.54 -6.30 15.11
N ASP A 280 -8.44 -7.04 15.27
CA ASP A 280 -7.70 -7.16 16.52
C ASP A 280 -7.11 -5.81 16.96
N PHE A 281 -6.25 -5.22 16.14
CA PHE A 281 -5.66 -3.90 16.47
C PHE A 281 -5.16 -3.09 15.27
N LEU A 282 -4.78 -3.71 14.16
CA LEU A 282 -4.11 -3.02 13.06
C LEU A 282 -5.00 -1.98 12.38
N GLY A 283 -6.30 -2.22 12.32
CA GLY A 283 -7.28 -1.32 11.71
C GLY A 283 -7.32 0.07 12.33
N TYR A 284 -7.01 0.19 13.63
CA TYR A 284 -6.98 1.50 14.30
C TYR A 284 -5.92 2.45 13.76
N TRP A 285 -4.89 1.95 13.09
CA TRP A 285 -3.84 2.75 12.44
C TRP A 285 -3.92 2.82 10.92
N ILE A 286 -4.93 2.16 10.32
CA ILE A 286 -5.18 2.26 8.89
C ILE A 286 -5.93 3.56 8.61
N ASN A 287 -5.38 4.38 7.71
CA ASN A 287 -6.09 5.55 7.24
C ASN A 287 -7.04 5.13 6.08
N PRO A 288 -8.37 5.31 6.22
CA PRO A 288 -9.32 4.93 5.17
C PRO A 288 -9.02 5.55 3.81
N SER A 289 -8.43 6.75 3.77
CA SER A 289 -8.02 7.39 2.52
C SER A 289 -6.93 6.61 1.75
N ASN A 290 -6.25 5.67 2.40
CA ASN A 290 -5.25 4.82 1.75
C ASN A 290 -5.89 3.73 0.88
N HIS A 291 -7.17 3.44 1.07
CA HIS A 291 -7.95 2.53 0.20
C HIS A 291 -8.53 3.23 -1.04
N LEU A 292 -8.35 4.55 -1.15
CA LEU A 292 -8.85 5.34 -2.28
C LEU A 292 -7.71 5.61 -3.29
N MET A 293 -8.00 5.41 -4.57
CA MET A 293 -7.16 5.93 -5.65
C MET A 293 -7.41 7.42 -5.82
N SER A 294 -6.42 8.15 -6.31
CA SER A 294 -6.55 9.58 -6.56
C SER A 294 -5.81 10.00 -7.83
N SER A 295 -6.55 10.47 -8.83
CA SER A 295 -6.00 11.00 -10.08
C SER A 295 -5.10 12.23 -9.86
N LEU A 296 -5.26 12.95 -8.74
CA LEU A 296 -4.41 14.10 -8.39
C LEU A 296 -2.94 13.72 -8.18
N LEU A 297 -2.66 12.46 -7.87
CA LEU A 297 -1.28 11.96 -7.74
C LEU A 297 -0.50 12.02 -9.06
N VAL A 298 -1.16 12.02 -10.21
CA VAL A 298 -0.52 12.13 -11.53
C VAL A 298 0.28 13.42 -11.68
N GLY A 299 -0.23 14.53 -11.12
CA GLY A 299 0.37 15.86 -11.27
C GLY A 299 1.61 16.09 -10.41
N CYS A 300 1.58 15.63 -9.16
CA CYS A 300 2.66 15.90 -8.19
C CYS A 300 3.64 14.73 -8.02
N GLY A 301 3.27 13.51 -8.44
CA GLY A 301 4.11 12.32 -8.30
C GLY A 301 4.43 11.92 -6.86
N LEU A 302 3.68 12.44 -5.89
CA LEU A 302 3.88 12.13 -4.48
C LEU A 302 3.33 10.75 -4.14
N PRO A 303 4.04 9.94 -3.32
CA PRO A 303 3.51 8.68 -2.81
C PRO A 303 2.19 8.88 -2.08
N GLY A 304 1.28 7.92 -2.19
CA GLY A 304 -0.04 8.03 -1.60
C GLY A 304 -0.07 8.28 -0.10
N GLY A 305 0.84 7.67 0.67
CA GLY A 305 1.01 7.95 2.11
C GLY A 305 1.43 9.39 2.40
N MET A 306 2.22 10.00 1.52
CA MET A 306 2.64 11.39 1.61
C MET A 306 1.46 12.35 1.41
N MET A 307 0.54 12.03 0.49
CA MET A 307 -0.67 12.82 0.29
C MET A 307 -1.52 12.90 1.57
N GLY A 308 -1.71 11.78 2.25
CA GLY A 308 -2.41 11.76 3.55
C GLY A 308 -1.72 12.61 4.61
N SER A 309 -0.39 12.55 4.69
CA SER A 309 0.40 13.39 5.59
C SER A 309 0.27 14.88 5.24
N MET A 310 0.34 15.23 3.95
CA MET A 310 0.16 16.63 3.51
C MET A 310 -1.20 17.19 3.89
N MET A 311 -2.26 16.41 3.70
CA MET A 311 -3.62 16.82 4.07
C MET A 311 -3.77 17.01 5.57
N ALA A 312 -3.13 16.16 6.38
CA ALA A 312 -3.13 16.32 7.84
C ALA A 312 -2.38 17.58 8.27
N ASP A 313 -1.21 17.85 7.67
CA ASP A 313 -0.43 19.05 7.94
C ASP A 313 -1.21 20.32 7.54
N LEU A 314 -1.77 20.35 6.32
CA LEU A 314 -2.59 21.50 5.88
C LEU A 314 -3.78 21.76 6.80
N LYS A 315 -4.48 20.70 7.21
CA LYS A 315 -5.60 20.81 8.15
C LYS A 315 -5.15 21.37 9.50
N GLY A 316 -3.97 20.96 9.97
CA GLY A 316 -3.36 21.49 11.20
C GLY A 316 -3.02 22.98 11.10
N PHE A 317 -2.55 23.45 9.93
CA PHE A 317 -2.18 24.85 9.70
C PHE A 317 -3.32 25.75 9.25
N GLN A 318 -4.42 25.22 8.74
CA GLN A 318 -5.54 26.00 8.19
C GLN A 318 -6.09 27.02 9.17
N GLY A 319 -6.23 26.65 10.44
CA GLY A 319 -6.71 27.57 11.50
C GLY A 319 -5.80 28.78 11.67
N ALA A 320 -4.48 28.58 11.71
CA ALA A 320 -3.49 29.64 11.84
C ALA A 320 -3.43 30.52 10.57
N ILE A 321 -3.49 29.90 9.38
CA ILE A 321 -3.56 30.62 8.10
C ILE A 321 -4.78 31.52 8.06
N ASN A 322 -5.97 31.00 8.38
CA ASN A 322 -7.22 31.76 8.34
C ASN A 322 -7.27 32.85 9.41
N ALA A 323 -6.65 32.64 10.55
CA ALA A 323 -6.48 33.72 11.56
C ALA A 323 -5.61 34.86 11.00
N SER A 324 -4.51 34.53 10.30
CA SER A 324 -3.67 35.52 9.62
C SER A 324 -4.41 36.25 8.49
N GLU A 325 -5.16 35.51 7.64
CA GLU A 325 -5.95 36.11 6.56
C GLU A 325 -6.98 37.12 7.12
N ARG A 326 -7.73 36.76 8.17
CA ARG A 326 -8.65 37.67 8.85
C ARG A 326 -7.96 38.92 9.42
N ALA A 327 -6.80 38.74 10.04
CA ALA A 327 -6.03 39.85 10.58
C ALA A 327 -5.59 40.89 9.51
N HIS A 328 -5.42 40.42 8.26
CA HIS A 328 -5.09 41.26 7.11
C HIS A 328 -6.31 41.67 6.28
N GLY A 329 -7.54 41.43 6.75
CA GLY A 329 -8.77 41.78 6.03
C GLY A 329 -9.01 40.93 4.76
N ARG A 330 -8.41 39.75 4.65
CA ARG A 330 -8.54 38.82 3.53
C ARG A 330 -9.54 37.69 3.84
N PRO A 331 -10.21 37.13 2.85
CA PRO A 331 -11.14 36.00 3.07
C PRO A 331 -10.39 34.74 3.52
N GLU A 332 -11.09 33.91 4.28
CA GLU A 332 -10.59 32.60 4.66
C GLU A 332 -10.33 31.70 3.46
N ILE A 333 -9.31 30.87 3.54
CA ILE A 333 -8.89 29.94 2.50
C ILE A 333 -9.41 28.54 2.84
N SER A 334 -10.13 27.92 1.91
CA SER A 334 -10.60 26.54 2.08
C SER A 334 -9.43 25.53 2.05
N LEU A 335 -9.64 24.35 2.63
CA LEU A 335 -8.64 23.29 2.62
C LEU A 335 -8.27 22.87 1.18
N ASP A 336 -9.24 22.79 0.27
CA ASP A 336 -9.02 22.45 -1.14
C ASP A 336 -8.17 23.53 -1.84
N THR A 337 -8.45 24.80 -1.57
CA THR A 337 -7.63 25.91 -2.10
C THR A 337 -6.20 25.87 -1.56
N LEU A 338 -6.01 25.54 -0.27
CA LEU A 338 -4.67 25.36 0.29
C LEU A 338 -3.94 24.17 -0.34
N MET A 339 -4.65 23.09 -0.65
CA MET A 339 -4.10 21.92 -1.33
C MET A 339 -3.61 22.30 -2.74
N VAL A 340 -4.42 23.01 -3.51
CA VAL A 340 -4.01 23.49 -4.85
C VAL A 340 -2.76 24.38 -4.75
N LYS A 341 -2.75 25.34 -3.82
CA LYS A 341 -1.58 26.20 -3.60
C LYS A 341 -0.33 25.42 -3.19
N LEU A 342 -0.48 24.36 -2.41
CA LEU A 342 0.65 23.52 -2.01
C LEU A 342 1.16 22.69 -3.21
N PHE A 343 0.28 22.20 -4.08
CA PHE A 343 0.70 21.54 -5.32
C PHE A 343 1.44 22.50 -6.27
N ASP A 344 0.97 23.72 -6.41
CA ASP A 344 1.67 24.76 -7.18
C ASP A 344 3.07 25.01 -6.58
N GLU A 345 3.18 25.02 -5.25
CA GLU A 345 4.47 25.21 -4.58
C GLU A 345 5.38 23.99 -4.74
N VAL A 346 4.86 22.75 -4.74
CA VAL A 346 5.63 21.53 -5.05
C VAL A 346 6.16 21.61 -6.49
N GLN A 347 5.33 22.03 -7.45
CA GLN A 347 5.75 22.23 -8.85
C GLN A 347 6.81 23.33 -9.00
N HIS A 348 6.82 24.32 -8.11
CA HIS A 348 7.85 25.35 -8.05
C HIS A 348 9.16 24.84 -7.44
N VAL A 349 9.07 24.11 -6.32
CA VAL A 349 10.22 23.65 -5.53
C VAL A 349 10.95 22.49 -6.19
N TRP A 350 10.21 21.49 -6.66
CA TRP A 350 10.78 20.23 -7.12
C TRP A 350 11.81 20.38 -8.26
N PRO A 351 11.52 21.12 -9.35
CA PRO A 351 12.53 21.37 -10.41
C PRO A 351 13.77 22.10 -9.89
N ARG A 352 13.58 23.05 -8.97
CA ARG A 352 14.67 23.86 -8.41
C ARG A 352 15.62 23.10 -7.53
N LEU A 353 15.14 21.99 -6.98
CA LEU A 353 15.94 21.03 -6.21
C LEU A 353 16.52 19.90 -7.09
N GLY A 354 16.52 20.03 -8.43
CA GLY A 354 17.12 19.04 -9.33
C GLY A 354 16.29 17.76 -9.49
N TYR A 355 14.98 17.83 -9.37
CA TYR A 355 14.05 16.71 -9.56
C TYR A 355 14.34 15.44 -8.73
N PRO A 356 14.61 15.52 -7.43
CA PRO A 356 14.77 14.30 -6.64
C PRO A 356 13.52 13.44 -6.75
N PRO A 357 13.60 12.11 -7.01
CA PRO A 357 12.44 11.25 -7.00
C PRO A 357 11.66 11.41 -5.68
N LEU A 358 10.33 11.53 -5.79
CA LEU A 358 9.49 11.78 -4.61
C LEU A 358 9.23 10.47 -3.85
N VAL A 359 10.30 9.90 -3.37
CA VAL A 359 10.38 8.69 -2.56
C VAL A 359 11.01 9.01 -1.20
N THR A 360 10.66 8.26 -0.18
CA THR A 360 11.22 8.42 1.17
C THR A 360 12.76 8.27 1.17
N PRO A 361 13.51 9.20 1.82
CA PRO A 361 13.04 10.35 2.59
C PRO A 361 12.81 11.64 1.77
N PHE A 362 13.23 11.72 0.53
CA PHE A 362 13.32 12.94 -0.29
C PHE A 362 11.96 13.58 -0.57
N SER A 363 10.91 12.78 -0.69
CA SER A 363 9.53 13.28 -0.79
C SER A 363 9.14 14.13 0.43
N GLN A 364 9.63 13.81 1.63
CA GLN A 364 9.37 14.60 2.83
C GLN A 364 10.10 15.94 2.76
N TYR A 365 11.34 15.97 2.25
CA TYR A 365 12.12 17.19 2.15
C TYR A 365 11.48 18.17 1.16
N VAL A 366 11.07 17.68 -0.02
CA VAL A 366 10.34 18.50 -0.99
C VAL A 366 9.00 18.99 -0.42
N LYS A 367 8.23 18.12 0.21
CA LYS A 367 6.96 18.46 0.86
C LYS A 367 7.15 19.53 1.93
N ASN A 368 8.08 19.33 2.85
CA ASN A 368 8.31 20.25 3.96
C ASN A 368 8.78 21.61 3.44
N THR A 369 9.70 21.63 2.50
CA THR A 369 10.18 22.89 1.88
C THR A 369 9.04 23.63 1.17
N SER A 370 8.18 22.90 0.43
CA SER A 370 7.01 23.47 -0.25
C SER A 370 6.00 24.04 0.76
N LEU A 371 5.74 23.32 1.84
CA LEU A 371 4.84 23.78 2.90
C LEU A 371 5.39 25.05 3.60
N MET A 372 6.68 25.06 3.93
CA MET A 372 7.33 26.23 4.54
C MET A 372 7.34 27.44 3.59
N ASN A 373 7.58 27.23 2.30
CA ASN A 373 7.49 28.27 1.29
C ASN A 373 6.06 28.81 1.17
N LEU A 374 5.05 27.94 1.12
CA LEU A 374 3.65 28.34 1.10
C LEU A 374 3.33 29.23 2.31
N MET A 375 3.73 28.80 3.51
CA MET A 375 3.52 29.58 4.75
C MET A 375 4.24 30.93 4.70
N ASN A 376 5.47 30.97 4.21
CA ASN A 376 6.22 32.21 4.06
C ASN A 376 5.51 33.18 3.10
N VAL A 377 5.11 32.69 1.93
CA VAL A 377 4.42 33.51 0.90
C VAL A 377 3.09 34.06 1.42
N LEU A 378 2.28 33.26 2.10
CA LEU A 378 1.02 33.70 2.72
C LEU A 378 1.23 34.78 3.80
N ASN A 379 2.38 34.75 4.47
CA ASN A 379 2.77 35.76 5.46
C ASN A 379 3.63 36.90 4.87
N GLY A 380 3.69 37.07 3.55
CA GLY A 380 4.43 38.13 2.88
C GLY A 380 5.97 38.01 2.96
N LYS A 381 6.50 36.82 3.30
CA LYS A 381 7.94 36.54 3.35
C LYS A 381 8.42 35.87 2.06
N PRO A 382 9.70 36.04 1.70
CA PRO A 382 10.29 35.35 0.56
C PRO A 382 10.27 33.82 0.72
N ARG A 383 10.21 33.11 -0.44
CA ARG A 383 10.51 31.67 -0.49
C ARG A 383 11.94 31.41 0.00
N TRP A 384 12.23 30.18 0.37
CA TRP A 384 13.57 29.71 0.80
C TRP A 384 14.11 30.36 2.09
N THR A 385 13.27 31.11 2.81
CA THR A 385 13.65 31.72 4.10
C THR A 385 14.02 30.64 5.13
N THR A 386 13.29 29.53 5.09
CA THR A 386 13.51 28.40 5.99
C THR A 386 13.69 27.12 5.20
N ILE A 387 14.86 26.51 5.31
CA ILE A 387 15.19 25.19 4.78
C ILE A 387 15.77 24.38 5.94
N ASP A 388 15.23 23.19 6.19
CA ASP A 388 15.69 22.31 7.27
C ASP A 388 17.06 21.67 6.95
N LYS A 389 17.69 21.15 8.00
CA LYS A 389 19.03 20.55 7.91
C LYS A 389 19.10 19.38 6.93
N ASP A 390 18.09 18.53 6.91
CA ASP A 390 18.10 17.33 6.07
C ASP A 390 17.89 17.70 4.61
N THR A 391 17.04 18.67 4.32
CA THR A 391 16.91 19.25 2.97
C THR A 391 18.23 19.89 2.53
N TRP A 392 18.96 20.62 3.42
CA TRP A 392 20.30 21.11 3.07
C TRP A 392 21.28 19.98 2.81
N ASN A 393 21.28 18.90 3.58
CA ASN A 393 22.16 17.75 3.32
C ASN A 393 21.90 17.12 1.94
N MET A 394 20.63 17.06 1.52
CA MET A 394 20.28 16.63 0.15
C MET A 394 20.81 17.61 -0.89
N ILE A 395 20.53 18.91 -0.74
CA ILE A 395 20.98 19.97 -1.69
C ILE A 395 22.50 19.97 -1.85
N LEU A 396 23.23 19.82 -0.76
CA LEU A 396 24.69 19.86 -0.74
C LEU A 396 25.39 18.57 -1.18
N GLY A 397 24.64 17.56 -1.65
CA GLY A 397 25.21 16.30 -2.15
C GLY A 397 25.65 15.30 -1.08
N ARG A 398 25.42 15.58 0.20
CA ARG A 398 25.83 14.73 1.34
C ARG A 398 25.07 13.42 1.45
N MET A 399 23.93 13.32 0.76
CA MET A 399 23.09 12.12 0.71
C MET A 399 23.12 11.43 -0.66
N GLY A 400 23.88 11.95 -1.61
CA GLY A 400 23.97 11.49 -2.99
C GLY A 400 23.81 12.63 -3.99
N GLN A 401 24.10 12.33 -5.25
CA GLN A 401 23.95 13.27 -6.34
C GLN A 401 22.49 13.39 -6.76
N LEU A 402 22.04 14.61 -6.91
CA LEU A 402 20.70 14.90 -7.45
C LEU A 402 20.63 14.48 -8.93
N PRO A 403 19.47 14.02 -9.41
CA PRO A 403 19.28 13.61 -10.79
C PRO A 403 19.48 14.75 -11.81
N GLY A 404 19.04 15.96 -11.46
CA GLY A 404 19.19 17.16 -12.27
C GLY A 404 19.96 18.25 -11.54
N SER A 405 20.22 19.35 -12.26
CA SER A 405 20.93 20.50 -11.70
C SER A 405 20.04 21.29 -10.75
N LEU A 406 20.65 21.84 -9.69
CA LEU A 406 20.01 22.81 -8.82
C LEU A 406 19.76 24.12 -9.58
N ALA A 407 18.67 24.82 -9.25
CA ALA A 407 18.46 26.16 -9.76
C ALA A 407 19.56 27.12 -9.26
N PRO A 408 20.00 28.10 -10.09
CA PRO A 408 21.05 29.04 -9.71
C PRO A 408 20.79 29.76 -8.38
N GLU A 409 19.55 30.11 -8.12
CA GLU A 409 19.13 30.78 -6.86
C GLU A 409 19.40 29.93 -5.61
N ILE A 410 19.30 28.60 -5.71
CA ILE A 410 19.60 27.70 -4.59
C ILE A 410 21.10 27.58 -4.37
N VAL A 411 21.86 27.54 -5.45
CA VAL A 411 23.34 27.52 -5.40
C VAL A 411 23.87 28.82 -4.78
N GLU A 412 23.33 29.97 -5.20
CA GLU A 412 23.69 31.28 -4.62
C GLU A 412 23.31 31.39 -3.16
N LEU A 413 22.13 30.89 -2.81
CA LEU A 413 21.67 30.84 -1.40
C LEU A 413 22.59 29.99 -0.53
N ALA A 414 23.02 28.82 -1.01
CA ALA A 414 23.99 27.99 -0.30
C ALA A 414 25.31 28.72 -0.08
N LYS A 415 25.86 29.36 -1.13
CA LYS A 415 27.09 30.15 -1.07
C LYS A 415 26.97 31.33 -0.10
N SER A 416 25.85 32.05 -0.13
CA SER A 416 25.61 33.19 0.77
C SER A 416 25.58 32.80 2.25
N LYS A 417 25.25 31.53 2.54
CA LYS A 417 25.25 30.95 3.88
C LYS A 417 26.58 30.27 4.26
N GLY A 418 27.60 30.33 3.40
CA GLY A 418 28.88 29.67 3.61
C GLY A 418 28.80 28.13 3.60
N LEU A 419 27.80 27.55 2.91
CA LEU A 419 27.61 26.11 2.82
C LEU A 419 28.42 25.55 1.64
N GLU A 420 29.12 24.44 1.87
CA GLU A 420 29.95 23.77 0.87
C GLU A 420 29.25 22.53 0.30
N PHE A 421 29.33 22.41 -1.02
CA PHE A 421 28.87 21.24 -1.77
C PHE A 421 29.84 20.08 -1.61
N TYR A 422 29.31 18.88 -1.49
CA TYR A 422 30.08 17.64 -1.37
C TYR A 422 29.95 16.84 -2.67
N GLU A 423 31.10 16.57 -3.32
CA GLU A 423 31.15 15.85 -4.60
C GLU A 423 31.69 14.41 -4.45
N GLY A 424 32.18 14.06 -3.27
CA GLY A 424 32.73 12.75 -2.93
C GLY A 424 31.67 11.64 -2.87
N ASN A 425 32.11 10.44 -2.47
CA ASN A 425 31.18 9.34 -2.18
C ASN A 425 30.46 9.61 -0.84
N PRO A 426 29.13 9.72 -0.79
CA PRO A 426 28.42 10.02 0.45
C PRO A 426 28.74 9.06 1.61
N GLN A 427 29.04 7.78 1.31
CA GLN A 427 29.39 6.81 2.35
C GLN A 427 30.63 7.22 3.17
N ASP A 428 31.59 7.90 2.55
CA ASP A 428 32.86 8.29 3.20
C ASP A 428 32.65 9.31 4.33
N MET A 429 31.50 9.96 4.39
CA MET A 429 31.13 10.88 5.47
C MET A 429 30.67 10.19 6.75
N TYR A 430 30.45 8.88 6.72
CA TYR A 430 29.87 8.11 7.83
C TYR A 430 30.85 7.01 8.26
N PRO A 431 31.74 7.32 9.23
CA PRO A 431 32.75 6.36 9.72
C PRO A 431 32.08 5.18 10.43
N ASP A 432 32.81 4.07 10.52
CA ASP A 432 32.36 2.85 11.17
C ASP A 432 31.94 3.07 12.62
N GLU A 433 30.80 2.47 13.01
CA GLU A 433 30.19 2.63 14.34
C GLU A 433 30.00 1.32 15.12
N LEU A 434 30.19 0.13 14.53
CA LEU A 434 30.01 -1.13 15.26
C LEU A 434 30.90 -1.25 16.52
N PRO A 435 32.14 -0.76 16.56
CA PRO A 435 32.93 -0.79 17.79
C PRO A 435 32.28 -0.03 18.95
N LYS A 436 31.68 1.13 18.66
CA LYS A 436 30.90 1.94 19.62
C LYS A 436 29.72 1.15 20.18
N PHE A 437 28.93 0.52 19.29
CA PHE A 437 27.73 -0.22 19.69
C PHE A 437 28.07 -1.50 20.47
N ARG A 438 29.19 -2.18 20.17
CA ARG A 438 29.67 -3.28 20.99
C ARG A 438 30.07 -2.83 22.40
N GLN A 439 30.70 -1.67 22.52
CA GLN A 439 31.03 -1.13 23.83
C GLN A 439 29.75 -0.83 24.64
N ILE A 440 28.71 -0.25 23.99
CA ILE A 440 27.40 -0.03 24.61
C ILE A 440 26.78 -1.35 25.08
N MET A 441 26.77 -2.39 24.25
CA MET A 441 26.21 -3.70 24.65
C MET A 441 26.93 -4.29 25.86
N LYS A 442 28.24 -4.14 25.89
CA LYS A 442 29.06 -4.61 27.04
C LYS A 442 28.71 -3.83 28.30
N GLU A 443 28.56 -2.53 28.24
CA GLU A 443 28.21 -1.65 29.37
C GLU A 443 26.82 -1.94 29.91
N GLU A 444 25.84 -2.22 29.01
CA GLU A 444 24.47 -2.56 29.36
C GLU A 444 24.28 -4.05 29.75
N GLY A 445 25.32 -4.87 29.60
CA GLY A 445 25.25 -6.32 29.83
C GLY A 445 24.38 -7.06 28.83
N TRP A 446 24.25 -6.56 27.60
CA TRP A 446 23.47 -7.17 26.52
C TRP A 446 24.35 -8.10 25.67
N ASP A 447 23.79 -9.26 25.28
CA ASP A 447 24.39 -10.19 24.35
C ASP A 447 24.23 -9.73 22.89
N GLU A 448 25.26 -9.96 22.02
CA GLU A 448 25.19 -9.59 20.59
C GLU A 448 24.13 -10.38 19.80
N GLY A 449 23.57 -11.45 20.39
CA GLY A 449 22.59 -12.34 19.76
C GLY A 449 23.19 -13.34 18.79
N GLN A 450 22.35 -14.28 18.34
CA GLN A 450 22.71 -15.20 17.26
C GLN A 450 23.07 -14.39 16.01
N ASP A 451 24.18 -14.75 15.32
CA ASP A 451 24.65 -14.05 14.12
C ASP A 451 24.88 -12.53 14.31
N LYS A 452 24.99 -12.06 15.56
CA LYS A 452 25.12 -10.63 15.94
C LYS A 452 23.86 -9.80 15.62
N GLU A 453 22.70 -10.42 15.63
CA GLU A 453 21.44 -9.78 15.26
C GLU A 453 20.99 -8.72 16.27
N GLU A 454 21.26 -8.89 17.57
CA GLU A 454 20.95 -7.89 18.59
C GLU A 454 21.90 -6.66 18.47
N LEU A 455 23.18 -6.88 18.16
CA LEU A 455 24.12 -5.80 17.84
C LEU A 455 23.65 -5.01 16.62
N PHE A 456 23.17 -5.72 15.59
CA PHE A 456 22.63 -5.09 14.39
C PHE A 456 21.42 -4.23 14.73
N GLU A 457 20.45 -4.73 15.50
CA GLU A 457 19.25 -3.96 15.86
C GLU A 457 19.58 -2.73 16.70
N LEU A 458 20.48 -2.85 17.67
CA LEU A 458 20.96 -1.69 18.43
C LEU A 458 21.63 -0.66 17.50
N ALA A 459 22.54 -1.09 16.63
CA ALA A 459 23.25 -0.19 15.73
C ALA A 459 22.32 0.42 14.67
N MET A 460 21.28 -0.28 14.23
CA MET A 460 20.32 0.19 13.25
C MET A 460 19.23 1.06 13.84
N HIS A 461 18.74 0.75 15.03
CA HIS A 461 17.56 1.37 15.64
C HIS A 461 17.80 1.71 17.13
N GLU A 462 18.93 2.34 17.48
CA GLU A 462 19.40 2.53 18.86
C GLU A 462 18.28 2.97 19.83
N ARG A 463 17.53 4.02 19.49
CA ARG A 463 16.47 4.54 20.35
C ARG A 463 15.36 3.52 20.56
N GLN A 464 14.83 2.94 19.47
CA GLN A 464 13.73 1.98 19.54
C GLN A 464 14.16 0.68 20.22
N TYR A 465 15.39 0.26 19.99
CA TYR A 465 15.96 -0.91 20.65
C TYR A 465 16.08 -0.73 22.16
N ARG A 466 16.54 0.45 22.62
CA ARG A 466 16.57 0.78 24.06
C ARG A 466 15.17 0.83 24.67
N ASP A 467 14.21 1.45 23.98
CA ASP A 467 12.80 1.47 24.39
C ASP A 467 12.21 0.05 24.48
N TYR A 468 12.60 -0.84 23.54
CA TYR A 468 12.21 -2.25 23.56
C TYR A 468 12.83 -2.99 24.75
N LYS A 469 14.14 -2.90 24.95
CA LYS A 469 14.87 -3.60 26.04
C LYS A 469 14.39 -3.15 27.43
N SER A 470 13.97 -1.91 27.60
CA SER A 470 13.45 -1.38 28.86
C SER A 470 11.95 -1.67 29.07
N GLY A 471 11.23 -2.21 28.09
CA GLY A 471 9.78 -2.45 28.16
C GLY A 471 8.91 -1.22 27.84
N VAL A 472 9.49 -0.01 27.79
CA VAL A 472 8.78 1.25 27.54
C VAL A 472 8.05 1.26 26.19
N ALA A 473 8.60 0.58 25.17
CA ALA A 473 7.95 0.47 23.87
C ALA A 473 6.59 -0.22 23.98
N LYS A 474 6.53 -1.34 24.68
CA LYS A 474 5.29 -2.12 24.90
C LYS A 474 4.24 -1.34 25.69
N GLU A 475 4.66 -0.65 26.74
CA GLU A 475 3.76 0.17 27.56
C GLU A 475 3.15 1.31 26.73
N ARG A 476 4.00 2.01 25.95
CA ARG A 476 3.57 3.09 25.06
C ARG A 476 2.61 2.60 23.99
N PHE A 477 2.89 1.46 23.36
CA PHE A 477 2.02 0.86 22.36
C PHE A 477 0.64 0.49 22.95
N ASN A 478 0.61 -0.17 24.10
CA ASN A 478 -0.64 -0.55 24.75
C ASN A 478 -1.49 0.68 25.08
N LYS A 479 -0.86 1.74 25.64
CA LYS A 479 -1.55 2.99 25.96
C LYS A 479 -2.09 3.68 24.70
N GLU A 480 -1.29 3.77 23.65
CA GLU A 480 -1.73 4.36 22.36
C GLU A 480 -2.93 3.57 21.79
N LEU A 481 -2.90 2.23 21.87
CA LEU A 481 -3.99 1.38 21.43
C LEU A 481 -5.27 1.60 22.25
N GLU A 482 -5.16 1.66 23.59
CA GLU A 482 -6.29 1.97 24.47
C GLU A 482 -6.90 3.33 24.16
N ASP A 483 -6.07 4.35 23.98
CA ASP A 483 -6.50 5.71 23.63
C ASP A 483 -7.23 5.75 22.27
N LEU A 484 -6.76 4.97 21.29
CA LEU A 484 -7.40 4.86 19.98
C LEU A 484 -8.74 4.11 20.07
N LYS A 485 -8.78 2.99 20.81
CA LYS A 485 -10.03 2.25 21.07
C LYS A 485 -11.07 3.13 21.77
N ALA A 486 -10.65 3.91 22.74
CA ALA A 486 -11.54 4.85 23.43
C ALA A 486 -12.07 5.97 22.54
N LYS A 487 -11.22 6.52 21.63
CA LYS A 487 -11.61 7.57 20.67
C LYS A 487 -12.49 7.06 19.54
N ALA A 488 -12.31 5.83 19.11
CA ALA A 488 -13.13 5.22 18.08
C ALA A 488 -14.59 5.03 18.52
N GLY A 489 -14.89 5.26 19.81
CA GLY A 489 -16.15 4.84 20.39
C GLY A 489 -16.15 3.30 20.53
N ALA A 490 -17.18 2.72 21.15
CA ALA A 490 -17.45 1.30 20.93
C ALA A 490 -17.35 1.07 19.41
N PRO A 491 -16.60 0.05 18.93
CA PRO A 491 -16.55 -0.22 17.52
C PRO A 491 -17.96 -0.03 17.02
N ILE A 492 -18.13 0.70 15.90
CA ILE A 492 -19.40 0.59 15.21
C ILE A 492 -19.44 -0.91 14.91
N ASN A 493 -19.90 -1.65 15.90
CA ASN A 493 -20.55 -2.89 15.69
C ASN A 493 -21.70 -2.47 14.80
N VAL A 494 -21.45 -2.49 13.50
CA VAL A 494 -22.45 -2.87 12.56
C VAL A 494 -22.60 -4.40 12.72
N VAL A 495 -22.69 -4.89 13.94
CA VAL A 495 -23.70 -5.80 14.34
C VAL A 495 -24.93 -4.90 14.32
N ARG A 496 -25.46 -4.68 13.12
CA ARG A 496 -26.91 -4.49 12.99
C ARG A 496 -27.42 -5.60 13.92
N PRO A 497 -28.26 -5.27 14.93
CA PRO A 497 -28.89 -6.34 15.66
C PRO A 497 -29.36 -7.27 14.55
N VAL A 498 -28.95 -8.53 14.61
CA VAL A 498 -29.67 -9.57 13.90
C VAL A 498 -31.05 -9.43 14.52
N VAL A 499 -31.88 -8.65 13.86
CA VAL A 499 -33.31 -8.72 14.09
C VAL A 499 -33.54 -10.17 13.71
N GLU A 500 -33.67 -11.03 14.72
CA GLU A 500 -34.17 -12.38 14.50
C GLU A 500 -35.50 -12.17 13.79
N MET A 501 -35.44 -12.24 12.47
CA MET A 501 -36.63 -12.23 11.65
C MET A 501 -37.46 -13.40 12.16
N PRO A 502 -38.71 -13.20 12.55
CA PRO A 502 -39.55 -14.30 12.97
C PRO A 502 -39.45 -15.39 11.91
N LYS A 503 -39.20 -16.63 12.35
CA LYS A 503 -39.01 -17.76 11.43
C LYS A 503 -40.15 -17.73 10.43
N PHE A 504 -39.80 -17.52 9.16
CA PHE A 504 -40.72 -17.39 8.06
C PHE A 504 -41.56 -18.68 7.94
N ASN A 505 -42.85 -18.56 8.12
CA ASN A 505 -43.80 -19.62 7.86
C ASN A 505 -44.58 -19.26 6.58
N ALA A 506 -44.17 -19.87 5.46
CA ALA A 506 -44.80 -19.61 4.14
C ALA A 506 -46.32 -19.84 4.13
N GLU A 507 -46.79 -20.84 4.86
CA GLU A 507 -48.23 -21.17 4.96
C GLU A 507 -48.98 -20.09 5.74
N GLU A 508 -48.40 -19.56 6.81
CA GLU A 508 -49.03 -18.49 7.60
C GLU A 508 -49.12 -17.19 6.79
N TYR A 509 -48.08 -16.85 6.03
CA TYR A 509 -48.11 -15.66 5.14
C TYR A 509 -49.05 -15.83 3.96
N ALA A 510 -49.06 -17.01 3.33
CA ALA A 510 -50.03 -17.31 2.26
C ALA A 510 -51.47 -17.24 2.76
N SER A 511 -51.74 -17.69 3.98
CA SER A 511 -53.05 -17.58 4.64
C SER A 511 -53.43 -16.12 4.97
N ARG A 512 -52.44 -15.33 5.40
CA ARG A 512 -52.65 -13.93 5.79
C ARG A 512 -52.78 -12.99 4.61
N TYR A 513 -52.12 -13.32 3.49
CA TYR A 513 -52.14 -12.53 2.25
C TYR A 513 -52.48 -13.42 1.03
N PRO A 514 -53.71 -13.90 0.91
CA PRO A 514 -54.10 -14.90 -0.09
C PRO A 514 -54.01 -14.44 -1.53
N HIS A 515 -53.84 -13.14 -1.78
CA HIS A 515 -53.70 -12.55 -3.13
C HIS A 515 -52.28 -12.05 -3.40
N SER A 516 -51.33 -12.37 -2.53
CA SER A 516 -49.93 -11.96 -2.70
C SER A 516 -49.13 -12.94 -3.55
N VAL A 517 -48.21 -12.39 -4.37
CA VAL A 517 -47.30 -13.13 -5.22
C VAL A 517 -45.93 -13.11 -4.57
N PRO A 518 -45.27 -14.29 -4.43
CA PRO A 518 -43.93 -14.34 -3.87
C PRO A 518 -42.90 -13.77 -4.85
N VAL A 519 -41.95 -12.98 -4.32
CA VAL A 519 -40.72 -12.55 -5.01
C VAL A 519 -39.58 -13.44 -4.55
N GLN A 520 -38.89 -14.06 -5.51
CA GLN A 520 -37.85 -15.06 -5.20
C GLN A 520 -36.44 -14.56 -5.57
N ALA A 521 -35.46 -15.03 -4.83
CA ALA A 521 -34.05 -14.82 -5.17
C ALA A 521 -33.67 -15.58 -6.46
N PRO A 522 -33.10 -14.92 -7.47
CA PRO A 522 -32.76 -15.57 -8.75
C PRO A 522 -31.57 -16.51 -8.64
N VAL A 523 -30.66 -16.28 -7.69
CA VAL A 523 -29.41 -17.03 -7.48
C VAL A 523 -29.09 -17.12 -5.99
N LYS A 524 -28.09 -17.94 -5.67
CA LYS A 524 -27.52 -17.99 -4.31
C LYS A 524 -26.56 -16.81 -4.12
N GLY A 525 -26.69 -16.06 -3.03
CA GLY A 525 -25.80 -14.93 -2.73
C GLY A 525 -26.24 -14.15 -1.49
N GLN A 526 -25.87 -12.89 -1.44
CA GLN A 526 -26.24 -11.96 -0.37
C GLN A 526 -27.33 -11.01 -0.86
N MET A 527 -28.46 -10.96 -0.16
CA MET A 527 -29.60 -10.10 -0.52
C MET A 527 -29.31 -8.63 -0.25
N LEU A 528 -29.40 -7.81 -1.27
CA LEU A 528 -29.30 -6.35 -1.21
C LEU A 528 -30.61 -5.77 -1.72
N TRP A 529 -31.39 -5.19 -0.84
CA TRP A 529 -32.57 -4.46 -1.25
C TRP A 529 -32.17 -3.17 -1.97
N GLN A 530 -33.09 -2.58 -2.72
CA GLN A 530 -32.80 -1.47 -3.63
C GLN A 530 -31.86 -0.45 -3.00
N VAL A 531 -30.66 -0.38 -3.57
CA VAL A 531 -29.60 0.53 -3.14
C VAL A 531 -29.89 1.86 -3.83
N ASP A 532 -30.47 2.80 -3.13
CA ASP A 532 -30.39 4.19 -3.54
C ASP A 532 -28.94 4.64 -3.32
N VAL A 533 -28.33 5.26 -4.33
CA VAL A 533 -26.92 5.66 -4.30
C VAL A 533 -26.61 6.60 -3.12
N ASP A 534 -27.64 7.28 -2.61
CA ASP A 534 -27.54 8.24 -1.52
C ASP A 534 -28.03 7.70 -0.14
N ASP A 535 -28.71 6.54 -0.09
CA ASP A 535 -29.21 5.96 1.17
C ASP A 535 -29.17 4.43 1.19
N VAL A 536 -28.12 3.90 1.78
CA VAL A 536 -27.84 2.44 1.92
C VAL A 536 -28.78 1.75 2.93
N SER A 537 -29.73 2.46 3.54
CA SER A 537 -30.53 1.98 4.68
C SER A 537 -31.95 1.52 4.32
N THR A 538 -32.43 1.72 3.13
CA THR A 538 -33.82 1.48 2.77
C THR A 538 -34.08 0.10 2.16
N ALA A 539 -34.22 -0.92 3.02
CA ALA A 539 -34.98 -2.10 2.64
C ALA A 539 -36.45 -1.70 2.37
N PRO A 540 -37.10 -2.26 1.34
CA PRO A 540 -38.52 -2.00 1.15
C PRO A 540 -39.29 -2.42 2.41
N VAL A 541 -40.14 -1.55 2.88
CA VAL A 541 -41.04 -1.82 4.00
C VAL A 541 -42.40 -2.25 3.48
N ALA A 542 -43.20 -2.90 4.29
CA ALA A 542 -44.60 -3.18 3.94
C ALA A 542 -45.30 -1.86 3.56
N GLY A 543 -45.94 -1.86 2.40
CA GLY A 543 -46.59 -0.68 1.80
C GLY A 543 -45.80 -0.04 0.66
N THR A 544 -44.53 -0.41 0.41
CA THR A 544 -43.76 0.07 -0.74
C THR A 544 -44.39 -0.37 -2.05
N GLU A 545 -44.66 0.56 -2.96
CA GLU A 545 -45.15 0.26 -4.31
C GLU A 545 -44.04 -0.25 -5.20
N VAL A 546 -44.31 -1.32 -5.93
CA VAL A 546 -43.37 -1.97 -6.85
C VAL A 546 -44.04 -2.21 -8.20
N LYS A 547 -43.25 -2.27 -9.27
CA LYS A 547 -43.68 -2.53 -10.63
C LYS A 547 -43.13 -3.83 -11.16
N ALA A 548 -43.95 -4.61 -11.85
CA ALA A 548 -43.50 -5.81 -12.56
C ALA A 548 -42.37 -5.47 -13.53
N GLY A 549 -41.36 -6.30 -13.56
CA GLY A 549 -40.19 -6.10 -14.42
C GLY A 549 -39.18 -5.06 -13.96
N MET A 550 -39.41 -4.36 -12.85
CA MET A 550 -38.46 -3.42 -12.26
C MET A 550 -37.80 -4.05 -11.03
N PRO A 551 -36.47 -3.98 -10.90
CA PRO A 551 -35.79 -4.59 -9.77
C PRO A 551 -36.16 -3.89 -8.45
N VAL A 552 -36.43 -4.67 -7.43
CA VAL A 552 -36.69 -4.22 -6.05
C VAL A 552 -35.50 -4.44 -5.14
N GLY A 553 -34.47 -5.14 -5.65
CA GLY A 553 -33.23 -5.45 -4.98
C GLY A 553 -32.35 -6.29 -5.88
N TYR A 554 -31.20 -6.72 -5.32
CA TYR A 554 -30.20 -7.51 -6.02
C TYR A 554 -29.72 -8.63 -5.12
N VAL A 555 -29.31 -9.75 -5.72
CA VAL A 555 -28.53 -10.77 -5.03
C VAL A 555 -27.08 -10.62 -5.46
N GLN A 556 -26.23 -10.20 -4.54
CA GLN A 556 -24.80 -10.09 -4.77
C GLN A 556 -24.18 -11.49 -4.77
N THR A 557 -23.51 -11.81 -5.85
CA THR A 557 -22.71 -13.02 -6.03
C THR A 557 -21.23 -12.67 -6.13
N TYR A 558 -20.38 -13.67 -6.20
CA TYR A 558 -18.95 -13.48 -6.50
C TYR A 558 -18.70 -12.85 -7.88
N TYR A 559 -19.61 -13.06 -8.84
CA TYR A 559 -19.44 -12.62 -10.23
C TYR A 559 -20.23 -11.36 -10.60
N GLY A 560 -21.02 -10.81 -9.68
CA GLY A 560 -21.84 -9.63 -9.95
C GLY A 560 -23.14 -9.60 -9.14
N MET A 561 -24.03 -8.74 -9.55
CA MET A 561 -25.36 -8.58 -8.95
C MET A 561 -26.43 -9.09 -9.90
N GLU A 562 -27.34 -9.93 -9.41
CA GLU A 562 -28.50 -10.42 -10.12
C GLU A 562 -29.77 -9.72 -9.62
N GLU A 563 -30.59 -9.24 -10.52
CA GLU A 563 -31.78 -8.46 -10.20
C GLU A 563 -32.88 -9.31 -9.57
N VAL A 564 -33.48 -8.82 -8.50
CA VAL A 564 -34.68 -9.38 -7.86
C VAL A 564 -35.90 -8.62 -8.38
N ILE A 565 -36.68 -9.27 -9.23
CA ILE A 565 -37.74 -8.64 -9.99
C ILE A 565 -39.10 -9.20 -9.55
N PRO A 566 -40.08 -8.36 -9.13
CA PRO A 566 -41.43 -8.81 -8.88
C PRO A 566 -42.17 -9.12 -10.20
N ALA A 567 -43.01 -10.15 -10.15
CA ALA A 567 -43.79 -10.59 -11.32
C ALA A 567 -45.06 -9.75 -11.56
N VAL A 568 -45.50 -8.96 -10.58
CA VAL A 568 -46.75 -8.19 -10.63
C VAL A 568 -46.53 -6.77 -10.10
N ASP A 569 -47.34 -5.83 -10.62
CA ASP A 569 -47.47 -4.50 -10.03
C ASP A 569 -48.26 -4.61 -8.72
N GLY A 570 -47.85 -3.90 -7.68
CA GLY A 570 -48.53 -3.95 -6.41
C GLY A 570 -47.76 -3.33 -5.26
N ARG A 571 -48.09 -3.75 -4.04
CA ARG A 571 -47.45 -3.30 -2.81
C ARG A 571 -46.75 -4.44 -2.11
N VAL A 572 -45.57 -4.18 -1.59
CA VAL A 572 -44.88 -5.12 -0.71
C VAL A 572 -45.70 -5.29 0.57
N VAL A 573 -46.12 -6.50 0.89
CA VAL A 573 -46.89 -6.82 2.11
C VAL A 573 -46.01 -7.45 3.18
N ALA A 574 -44.93 -8.13 2.79
CA ALA A 574 -43.95 -8.68 3.70
C ALA A 574 -42.59 -8.78 3.03
N VAL A 575 -41.54 -8.54 3.82
CA VAL A 575 -40.14 -8.77 3.46
C VAL A 575 -39.63 -9.91 4.34
N THR A 576 -39.10 -10.98 3.72
CA THR A 576 -38.73 -12.22 4.42
C THR A 576 -37.23 -12.42 4.48
N ALA A 577 -36.45 -11.71 3.66
CA ALA A 577 -35.00 -11.70 3.69
C ALA A 577 -34.49 -10.33 4.14
N ALA A 578 -33.67 -10.30 5.19
CA ALA A 578 -33.05 -9.06 5.68
C ALA A 578 -31.99 -8.55 4.70
N GLN A 579 -31.72 -7.24 4.74
CA GLN A 579 -30.60 -6.63 4.05
C GLN A 579 -29.30 -7.32 4.43
N GLY A 580 -28.51 -7.80 3.46
CA GLY A 580 -27.26 -8.48 3.69
C GLY A 580 -27.40 -9.95 4.14
N SER A 581 -28.59 -10.52 4.22
CA SER A 581 -28.78 -11.95 4.55
C SER A 581 -28.37 -12.85 3.37
N LYS A 582 -27.89 -14.06 3.69
CA LYS A 582 -27.61 -15.08 2.67
C LYS A 582 -28.92 -15.70 2.23
N VAL A 583 -29.12 -15.78 0.92
CA VAL A 583 -30.27 -16.40 0.27
C VAL A 583 -29.83 -17.50 -0.68
N ILE A 584 -30.70 -18.46 -0.96
CA ILE A 584 -30.49 -19.48 -1.99
C ILE A 584 -31.43 -19.23 -3.18
N LYS A 585 -31.11 -19.79 -4.34
CA LYS A 585 -31.95 -19.68 -5.53
C LYS A 585 -33.35 -20.21 -5.25
N GLY A 586 -34.40 -19.42 -5.58
CA GLY A 586 -35.80 -19.76 -5.36
C GLY A 586 -36.31 -19.44 -3.94
N GLU A 587 -35.47 -18.98 -3.03
CA GLU A 587 -35.89 -18.54 -1.71
C GLU A 587 -36.80 -17.30 -1.82
N ILE A 588 -37.93 -17.32 -1.10
CA ILE A 588 -38.84 -16.19 -1.10
C ILE A 588 -38.26 -15.07 -0.25
N VAL A 589 -38.09 -13.90 -0.84
CA VAL A 589 -37.46 -12.72 -0.21
C VAL A 589 -38.46 -11.62 0.13
N ALA A 590 -39.62 -11.61 -0.56
CA ALA A 590 -40.72 -10.71 -0.27
C ALA A 590 -42.06 -11.27 -0.81
N PHE A 591 -43.18 -10.67 -0.39
CA PHE A 591 -44.50 -10.88 -0.97
C PHE A 591 -45.03 -9.54 -1.46
N VAL A 592 -45.63 -9.56 -2.67
CA VAL A 592 -46.28 -8.40 -3.30
C VAL A 592 -47.77 -8.69 -3.50
N GLU A 593 -48.64 -7.86 -2.94
CA GLU A 593 -50.05 -7.91 -3.21
C GLU A 593 -50.36 -7.14 -4.50
N GLY A 594 -50.83 -7.85 -5.53
CA GLY A 594 -51.14 -7.26 -6.83
C GLY A 594 -52.33 -6.28 -6.75
N SER A 595 -52.35 -5.25 -7.59
CA SER A 595 -53.51 -4.39 -7.77
C SER A 595 -54.69 -5.24 -8.28
N ALA A 596 -55.90 -4.93 -7.86
CA ALA A 596 -57.10 -5.72 -8.15
C ALA A 596 -57.37 -5.98 -9.66
N ASP A 597 -56.68 -5.29 -10.54
CA ASP A 597 -56.78 -5.45 -12.01
C ASP A 597 -55.77 -6.49 -12.58
N ALA A 598 -54.76 -6.90 -11.82
CA ALA A 598 -53.69 -7.83 -12.29
C ALA A 598 -54.07 -9.32 -12.07
N VAL A 599 -55.08 -9.62 -11.29
CA VAL A 599 -55.50 -11.01 -10.94
C VAL A 599 -56.41 -11.66 -11.98
N LYS A 600 -56.74 -10.99 -13.07
CA LYS A 600 -57.64 -11.48 -14.14
C LYS A 600 -56.95 -11.78 -15.47
N GLY A 601 -55.73 -12.29 -15.44
CA GLY A 601 -55.00 -12.67 -16.65
C GLY A 601 -54.35 -14.04 -16.54
N ASP A 602 -54.95 -14.99 -17.24
CA ASP A 602 -54.42 -16.26 -17.78
C ASP A 602 -54.07 -17.39 -16.80
N ASN A 603 -55.07 -18.28 -16.71
CA ASN A 603 -54.84 -19.69 -16.55
C ASN A 603 -54.65 -20.33 -17.97
N PRO A 604 -53.47 -20.74 -18.41
CA PRO A 604 -53.36 -21.56 -19.62
C PRO A 604 -53.66 -23.00 -19.23
N GLU A 605 -54.76 -23.48 -19.80
CA GLU A 605 -55.22 -24.86 -19.79
C GLU A 605 -54.06 -25.84 -20.06
N ALA A 606 -54.06 -26.91 -19.29
CA ALA A 606 -53.32 -28.12 -19.54
C ALA A 606 -53.69 -28.66 -20.94
N GLY A 607 -52.74 -28.57 -21.86
CA GLY A 607 -52.76 -29.29 -23.15
C GLY A 607 -51.85 -30.51 -23.03
N THR A 608 -52.45 -31.64 -22.92
CA THR A 608 -51.91 -32.96 -23.19
C THR A 608 -51.43 -33.04 -24.63
N GLU A 609 -50.11 -33.31 -24.87
CA GLU A 609 -49.57 -34.41 -25.72
C GLU A 609 -48.07 -34.46 -25.59
#